data_3ab7bfea83946c0029ea464688e3d72c
#
_entry.id   3ab7bfea83946c0029ea464688e3d72c
#
_cell.length_a   1.000
_cell.length_b   1.000
_cell.length_c   1.000
_cell.angle_alpha   90.00
_cell.angle_beta   90.00
_cell.angle_gamma   90.00
#
_symmetry.space_group_name_H-M   'P 1'
#
loop_
_entity.id
_entity.type
_entity.pdbx_description
1 polymer ?
#
loop_
_entity_poly.entity_id
_entity_poly.type
_entity_poly.pdbx_seq_one_letter_code
_entity_poly.pdbx_strand_id
1 'polypeptide(L)'
;MPVYLSDNFVEFPHGDYTAHRFDFCIETHNFIVLFAEVITSDPEYHDYRSDEAGFKIPTRCYDVKFDRLENFERGNFYEPPSKSQCSRRLNFTDELAEALETIITLHHNVYRARAYLAVAETPKLKRFYDRVLQQPPHDVVYKVNAGLGEGGMGYVLKTQYFNH
;
A
#
# COMPACT_ATOMS: atom_id res chain seq x y z
N MET A 1 -4.41 17.37 -16.88
CA MET A 1 -3.80 16.05 -16.64
C MET A 1 -3.45 15.87 -15.18
N PRO A 2 -4.35 15.39 -14.41
CA PRO A 2 -4.08 15.33 -12.97
C PRO A 2 -3.20 14.14 -12.54
N VAL A 3 -3.25 13.01 -13.25
CA VAL A 3 -2.59 11.80 -12.75
C VAL A 3 -1.69 11.19 -13.82
N TYR A 4 -0.46 10.89 -13.44
CA TYR A 4 0.48 10.15 -14.28
C TYR A 4 0.98 8.92 -13.53
N LEU A 5 0.91 7.76 -14.17
CA LEU A 5 1.40 6.50 -13.61
C LEU A 5 2.63 6.05 -14.38
N SER A 6 3.57 5.43 -13.67
CA SER A 6 4.73 4.80 -14.29
C SER A 6 4.28 3.65 -15.20
N ASP A 7 5.11 3.26 -16.16
CA ASP A 7 4.78 2.17 -17.07
C ASP A 7 4.97 0.79 -16.44
N ASN A 8 5.96 0.64 -15.58
CA ASN A 8 6.37 -0.66 -15.05
C ASN A 8 6.77 -0.59 -13.59
N PHE A 9 6.69 -1.73 -12.92
CA PHE A 9 7.27 -1.90 -11.59
C PHE A 9 8.79 -2.04 -11.71
N VAL A 10 9.51 -1.42 -10.77
CA VAL A 10 10.96 -1.60 -10.64
C VAL A 10 11.21 -2.58 -9.50
N GLU A 11 11.87 -3.69 -9.80
CA GLU A 11 12.23 -4.67 -8.79
C GLU A 11 13.58 -4.31 -8.19
N PHE A 12 13.71 -4.45 -6.86
CA PHE A 12 14.97 -4.19 -6.19
C PHE A 12 15.12 -5.10 -4.96
N PRO A 13 16.36 -5.39 -4.55
CA PRO A 13 16.60 -6.20 -3.35
C PRO A 13 16.16 -5.46 -2.09
N HIS A 14 15.53 -6.22 -1.18
CA HIS A 14 15.10 -5.71 0.12
C HIS A 14 15.27 -6.80 1.17
N GLY A 15 16.43 -6.83 1.83
CA GLY A 15 16.79 -7.93 2.72
C GLY A 15 16.93 -9.23 1.96
N ASP A 16 16.19 -10.26 2.39
CA ASP A 16 16.23 -11.59 1.79
C ASP A 16 15.27 -11.77 0.62
N TYR A 17 14.55 -10.71 0.23
CA TYR A 17 13.52 -10.81 -0.78
C TYR A 17 13.56 -9.61 -1.72
N THR A 18 12.73 -9.68 -2.75
CA THR A 18 12.62 -8.61 -3.74
C THR A 18 11.41 -7.75 -3.41
N ALA A 19 11.60 -6.44 -3.47
CA ALA A 19 10.50 -5.49 -3.36
C ALA A 19 10.21 -4.90 -4.74
N HIS A 20 9.01 -4.34 -4.90
CA HIS A 20 8.56 -3.73 -6.14
C HIS A 20 8.21 -2.28 -5.88
N ARG A 21 8.72 -1.40 -6.73
CA ARG A 21 8.50 0.04 -6.63
C ARG A 21 7.68 0.52 -7.80
N PHE A 22 6.74 1.40 -7.54
CA PHE A 22 5.94 2.06 -8.58
C PHE A 22 5.81 3.53 -8.25
N ASP A 23 6.17 4.39 -9.20
CA ASP A 23 6.11 5.84 -9.03
C ASP A 23 4.90 6.40 -9.76
N PHE A 24 4.28 7.42 -9.16
CA PHE A 24 3.18 8.12 -9.81
C PHE A 24 3.14 9.57 -9.33
N CYS A 25 2.43 10.40 -10.07
CA CYS A 25 2.23 11.78 -9.63
C CYS A 25 0.79 12.22 -9.89
N ILE A 26 0.32 13.13 -9.04
CA ILE A 26 -0.97 13.79 -9.17
C ILE A 26 -0.67 15.27 -9.16
N GLU A 27 -0.99 15.98 -10.25
CA GLU A 27 -0.58 17.37 -10.46
C GLU A 27 0.95 17.47 -10.40
N THR A 28 1.47 18.22 -9.43
CA THR A 28 2.90 18.38 -9.19
C THR A 28 3.39 17.55 -8.01
N HIS A 29 2.52 16.70 -7.44
CA HIS A 29 2.85 15.90 -6.27
C HIS A 29 3.33 14.51 -6.69
N ASN A 30 4.57 14.19 -6.34
CA ASN A 30 5.16 12.91 -6.68
C ASN A 30 5.03 11.93 -5.51
N PHE A 31 4.63 10.70 -5.83
CA PHE A 31 4.40 9.63 -4.86
C PHE A 31 5.12 8.36 -5.27
N ILE A 32 5.33 7.50 -4.30
CA ILE A 32 5.92 6.18 -4.49
C ILE A 32 5.07 5.16 -3.75
N VAL A 33 4.89 3.99 -4.37
CA VAL A 33 4.28 2.82 -3.72
C VAL A 33 5.31 1.70 -3.70
N LEU A 34 5.46 1.07 -2.54
CA LEU A 34 6.37 -0.05 -2.36
C LEU A 34 5.59 -1.29 -1.99
N PHE A 35 5.92 -2.40 -2.64
CA PHE A 35 5.38 -3.72 -2.33
C PHE A 35 6.55 -4.59 -1.90
N ALA A 36 6.50 -5.09 -0.67
CA ALA A 36 7.56 -5.94 -0.13
C ALA A 36 6.96 -7.24 0.37
N GLU A 37 7.46 -8.36 -0.13
CA GLU A 37 6.94 -9.67 0.26
C GLU A 37 7.19 -9.90 1.75
N VAL A 38 6.17 -10.38 2.47
CA VAL A 38 6.22 -10.51 3.93
C VAL A 38 7.01 -11.73 4.36
N ILE A 39 7.04 -12.78 3.55
CA ILE A 39 7.80 -13.98 3.90
C ILE A 39 9.29 -13.66 3.99
N THR A 40 9.88 -14.06 5.12
CA THR A 40 11.29 -13.84 5.38
C THR A 40 11.92 -15.13 5.90
N SER A 41 13.25 -15.13 6.03
CA SER A 41 13.97 -16.20 6.68
C SER A 41 13.88 -16.15 8.20
N ASP A 42 13.25 -15.12 8.77
CA ASP A 42 13.09 -14.94 10.22
C ASP A 42 11.73 -15.46 10.68
N PRO A 43 11.67 -16.66 11.34
CA PRO A 43 10.40 -17.20 11.78
C PRO A 43 9.67 -16.35 12.83
N GLU A 44 10.41 -15.65 13.70
CA GLU A 44 9.78 -14.82 14.73
C GLU A 44 9.07 -13.62 14.10
N TYR A 45 9.68 -13.01 13.11
CA TYR A 45 9.05 -11.90 12.38
C TYR A 45 7.81 -12.39 11.63
N HIS A 46 7.91 -13.54 10.98
CA HIS A 46 6.77 -14.12 10.26
C HIS A 46 5.61 -14.44 11.20
N ASP A 47 5.90 -15.01 12.38
CA ASP A 47 4.86 -15.29 13.37
C ASP A 47 4.21 -14.02 13.88
N TYR A 48 5.02 -12.98 14.15
CA TYR A 48 4.50 -11.69 14.59
C TYR A 48 3.53 -11.09 13.57
N ARG A 49 3.93 -11.08 12.31
CA ARG A 49 3.09 -10.53 11.23
C ARG A 49 1.84 -11.39 11.02
N SER A 50 1.95 -12.70 11.15
CA SER A 50 0.81 -13.62 11.02
C SER A 50 -0.21 -13.38 12.15
N ASP A 51 0.26 -13.17 13.36
CA ASP A 51 -0.62 -12.85 14.49
C ASP A 51 -1.37 -11.54 14.25
N GLU A 52 -0.69 -10.51 13.73
CA GLU A 52 -1.33 -9.24 13.38
C GLU A 52 -2.42 -9.42 12.32
N ALA A 53 -2.15 -10.24 11.33
CA ALA A 53 -3.06 -10.45 10.19
C ALA A 53 -4.23 -11.37 10.56
N GLY A 54 -4.09 -12.21 11.59
CA GLY A 54 -5.11 -13.16 11.99
C GLY A 54 -5.06 -14.49 11.24
N PHE A 55 -4.00 -14.75 10.49
CA PHE A 55 -3.81 -16.01 9.77
C PHE A 55 -2.32 -16.21 9.48
N LYS A 56 -1.92 -17.45 9.23
CA LYS A 56 -0.55 -17.74 8.84
C LYS A 56 -0.31 -17.22 7.42
N ILE A 57 0.60 -16.26 7.29
CA ILE A 57 0.84 -15.58 6.02
C ILE A 57 1.53 -16.53 5.04
N PRO A 58 0.90 -16.81 3.87
CA PRO A 58 1.53 -17.64 2.83
C PRO A 58 2.49 -16.83 1.97
N THR A 59 3.11 -17.49 1.00
CA THR A 59 3.92 -16.79 0.00
C THR A 59 3.07 -15.84 -0.84
N ARG A 60 3.71 -14.90 -1.51
CA ARG A 60 3.07 -13.90 -2.38
C ARG A 60 2.07 -13.01 -1.64
N CYS A 61 2.37 -12.71 -0.38
CA CYS A 61 1.69 -11.67 0.38
C CYS A 61 2.65 -10.51 0.56
N TYR A 62 2.20 -9.30 0.31
CA TYR A 62 3.05 -8.12 0.23
C TYR A 62 2.58 -7.04 1.18
N ASP A 63 3.53 -6.43 1.89
CA ASP A 63 3.27 -5.14 2.54
C ASP A 63 3.15 -4.08 1.46
N VAL A 64 2.17 -3.21 1.60
CA VAL A 64 1.97 -2.07 0.69
C VAL A 64 2.17 -0.80 1.49
N LYS A 65 3.09 0.03 1.04
CA LYS A 65 3.34 1.33 1.65
C LYS A 65 3.40 2.38 0.56
N PHE A 66 2.77 3.53 0.79
CA PHE A 66 2.93 4.65 -0.12
C PHE A 66 3.32 5.89 0.68
N ASP A 67 4.03 6.79 0.02
CA ASP A 67 4.45 8.03 0.63
C ASP A 67 4.73 9.05 -0.48
N ARG A 68 4.91 10.29 -0.07
CA ARG A 68 5.44 11.28 -0.99
C ARG A 68 6.89 10.93 -1.34
N LEU A 69 7.26 11.11 -2.59
CA LEU A 69 8.61 10.77 -3.05
C LEU A 69 9.68 11.49 -2.24
N GLU A 70 9.47 12.77 -1.92
CA GLU A 70 10.44 13.53 -1.14
C GLU A 70 10.62 13.00 0.27
N ASN A 71 9.56 12.44 0.89
CA ASN A 71 9.68 11.80 2.19
C ASN A 71 10.56 10.55 2.10
N PHE A 72 10.35 9.75 1.07
CA PHE A 72 11.13 8.54 0.83
C PHE A 72 12.61 8.89 0.62
N GLU A 73 12.89 9.90 -0.21
CA GLU A 73 14.26 10.28 -0.52
C GLU A 73 15.01 10.86 0.68
N ARG A 74 14.31 11.54 1.60
CA ARG A 74 14.90 12.16 2.80
C ARG A 74 14.87 11.25 4.03
N GLY A 75 14.18 10.12 3.96
CA GLY A 75 13.98 9.26 5.11
C GLY A 75 12.97 9.77 6.12
N ASN A 76 12.16 10.77 5.75
CA ASN A 76 11.14 11.36 6.63
C ASN A 76 9.77 10.76 6.33
N PHE A 77 9.65 9.45 6.52
CA PHE A 77 8.45 8.72 6.14
C PHE A 77 7.19 9.28 6.79
N TYR A 78 6.14 9.42 5.97
CA TYR A 78 4.80 9.85 6.36
C TYR A 78 4.73 11.27 6.91
N GLU A 79 5.77 12.09 6.74
CA GLU A 79 5.73 13.48 7.15
C GLU A 79 4.69 14.23 6.31
N PRO A 80 3.76 14.97 6.96
CA PRO A 80 2.77 15.71 6.20
C PRO A 80 3.42 16.84 5.39
N PRO A 81 2.83 17.19 4.23
CA PRO A 81 3.38 18.29 3.43
C PRO A 81 3.24 19.63 4.15
N SER A 82 4.12 20.57 3.83
CA SER A 82 3.97 21.93 4.28
C SER A 82 2.70 22.55 3.67
N LYS A 83 2.21 23.64 4.25
CA LYS A 83 0.99 24.29 3.74
C LYS A 83 1.12 24.68 2.27
N SER A 84 2.31 25.09 1.84
CA SER A 84 2.55 25.47 0.45
C SER A 84 2.57 24.28 -0.50
N GLN A 85 2.76 23.07 0.03
CA GLN A 85 2.84 21.83 -0.76
C GLN A 85 1.54 21.02 -0.71
N CYS A 86 0.55 21.44 0.08
CA CYS A 86 -0.74 20.76 0.14
C CYS A 86 -1.55 21.06 -1.11
N SER A 87 -2.21 20.03 -1.67
CA SER A 87 -3.15 20.25 -2.75
C SER A 87 -4.42 20.93 -2.22
N ARG A 88 -4.93 21.88 -2.99
CA ARG A 88 -6.20 22.54 -2.69
C ARG A 88 -7.34 22.02 -3.57
N ARG A 89 -7.08 21.02 -4.40
CA ARG A 89 -8.12 20.43 -5.24
C ARG A 89 -9.11 19.65 -4.38
N LEU A 90 -10.39 19.85 -4.65
CA LEU A 90 -11.45 19.20 -3.89
C LEU A 90 -11.45 17.68 -4.06
N ASN A 91 -11.01 17.18 -5.23
CA ASN A 91 -11.01 15.77 -5.53
C ASN A 91 -9.63 15.10 -5.43
N PHE A 92 -8.66 15.77 -4.79
CA PHE A 92 -7.30 15.22 -4.68
C PHE A 92 -7.28 13.86 -3.98
N THR A 93 -8.00 13.74 -2.86
CA THR A 93 -8.07 12.48 -2.11
C THR A 93 -8.68 11.36 -2.94
N ASP A 94 -9.72 11.67 -3.72
CA ASP A 94 -10.35 10.68 -4.58
C ASP A 94 -9.41 10.24 -5.71
N GLU A 95 -8.66 11.16 -6.28
CA GLU A 95 -7.67 10.83 -7.31
C GLU A 95 -6.54 9.97 -6.75
N LEU A 96 -6.07 10.29 -5.52
CA LEU A 96 -5.06 9.49 -4.85
C LEU A 96 -5.56 8.07 -4.59
N ALA A 97 -6.79 7.94 -4.10
CA ALA A 97 -7.40 6.63 -3.85
C ALA A 97 -7.51 5.82 -5.14
N GLU A 98 -7.98 6.43 -6.21
CA GLU A 98 -8.13 5.77 -7.51
C GLU A 98 -6.77 5.33 -8.07
N ALA A 99 -5.74 6.17 -7.94
CA ALA A 99 -4.39 5.83 -8.38
C ALA A 99 -3.85 4.63 -7.61
N LEU A 100 -4.00 4.61 -6.29
CA LEU A 100 -3.52 3.51 -5.46
C LEU A 100 -4.24 2.21 -5.79
N GLU A 101 -5.55 2.24 -6.00
CA GLU A 101 -6.30 1.05 -6.38
C GLU A 101 -5.89 0.53 -7.75
N THR A 102 -5.66 1.43 -8.70
CA THR A 102 -5.15 1.06 -10.03
C THR A 102 -3.80 0.37 -9.92
N ILE A 103 -2.90 0.91 -9.10
CA ILE A 103 -1.57 0.35 -8.92
C ILE A 103 -1.64 -1.03 -8.25
N ILE A 104 -2.50 -1.22 -7.26
CA ILE A 104 -2.70 -2.53 -6.63
C ILE A 104 -3.23 -3.53 -7.65
N THR A 105 -4.16 -3.13 -8.49
CA THR A 105 -4.71 -3.98 -9.55
C THR A 105 -3.61 -4.38 -10.55
N LEU A 106 -2.77 -3.43 -10.95
CA LEU A 106 -1.65 -3.71 -11.84
C LEU A 106 -0.67 -4.70 -11.21
N HIS A 107 -0.34 -4.50 -9.93
CA HIS A 107 0.54 -5.42 -9.20
C HIS A 107 -0.06 -6.83 -9.15
N HIS A 108 -1.34 -6.91 -8.82
CA HIS A 108 -2.06 -8.18 -8.76
C HIS A 108 -2.01 -8.90 -10.12
N ASN A 109 -2.18 -8.17 -11.21
CA ASN A 109 -2.17 -8.77 -12.55
C ASN A 109 -0.78 -9.29 -12.95
N VAL A 110 0.28 -8.63 -12.50
CA VAL A 110 1.65 -9.01 -12.82
C VAL A 110 2.17 -10.11 -11.89
N TYR A 111 1.98 -9.96 -10.59
CA TYR A 111 2.62 -10.80 -9.58
C TYR A 111 1.66 -11.80 -8.93
N ARG A 112 0.37 -11.71 -9.18
CA ARG A 112 -0.67 -12.62 -8.67
C ARG A 112 -0.59 -12.77 -7.16
N ALA A 113 -0.52 -11.64 -6.45
CA ALA A 113 -0.46 -11.62 -5.00
C ALA A 113 -1.67 -12.31 -4.38
N ARG A 114 -1.46 -13.01 -3.28
CA ARG A 114 -2.55 -13.65 -2.52
C ARG A 114 -3.20 -12.68 -1.57
N ALA A 115 -2.42 -11.80 -0.98
CA ALA A 115 -2.94 -10.77 -0.11
C ALA A 115 -1.99 -9.58 -0.05
N TYR A 116 -2.55 -8.44 0.31
CA TYR A 116 -1.78 -7.23 0.61
C TYR A 116 -2.03 -6.85 2.06
N LEU A 117 -0.97 -6.45 2.75
CA LEU A 117 -1.04 -5.99 4.12
C LEU A 117 -0.67 -4.51 4.17
N ALA A 118 -1.44 -3.72 4.89
CA ALA A 118 -1.17 -2.30 5.05
C ALA A 118 -1.36 -1.94 6.52
N VAL A 119 -0.49 -1.06 7.02
CA VAL A 119 -0.60 -0.52 8.36
C VAL A 119 -0.67 1.00 8.25
N ALA A 120 -1.69 1.58 8.86
CA ALA A 120 -1.80 3.03 8.91
C ALA A 120 -0.85 3.56 9.98
N GLU A 121 0.20 4.25 9.54
CA GLU A 121 1.26 4.72 10.45
C GLU A 121 0.83 5.97 11.25
N THR A 122 -0.25 6.62 10.84
CA THR A 122 -0.77 7.81 11.51
C THR A 122 -2.29 7.75 11.56
N PRO A 123 -2.94 8.49 12.50
CA PRO A 123 -4.41 8.59 12.51
C PRO A 123 -4.98 9.15 11.20
N LYS A 124 -4.28 10.06 10.55
CA LYS A 124 -4.71 10.61 9.27
C LYS A 124 -4.72 9.54 8.18
N LEU A 125 -3.69 8.69 8.13
CA LEU A 125 -3.64 7.57 7.20
C LEU A 125 -4.72 6.55 7.50
N LYS A 126 -5.03 6.31 8.79
CA LYS A 126 -6.12 5.41 9.15
C LYS A 126 -7.44 5.90 8.59
N ARG A 127 -7.74 7.19 8.74
CA ARG A 127 -8.97 7.77 8.18
C ARG A 127 -9.02 7.62 6.66
N PHE A 128 -7.89 7.85 6.00
CA PHE A 128 -7.79 7.69 4.54
C PHE A 128 -8.02 6.23 4.13
N TYR A 129 -7.34 5.29 4.78
CA TYR A 129 -7.50 3.87 4.47
C TYR A 129 -8.92 3.38 4.73
N ASP A 130 -9.53 3.79 5.85
CA ASP A 130 -10.91 3.42 6.17
C ASP A 130 -11.86 3.89 5.07
N ARG A 131 -11.68 5.12 4.61
CA ARG A 131 -12.50 5.68 3.55
C ARG A 131 -12.31 4.95 2.22
N VAL A 132 -11.06 4.73 1.82
CA VAL A 132 -10.74 4.15 0.51
C VAL A 132 -11.07 2.67 0.47
N LEU A 133 -10.66 1.92 1.50
CA LEU A 133 -10.73 0.46 1.47
C LEU A 133 -12.11 -0.06 1.80
N GLN A 134 -12.91 0.69 2.58
CA GLN A 134 -14.27 0.27 2.92
C GLN A 134 -15.31 0.79 1.93
N GLN A 135 -14.97 1.83 1.17
CA GLN A 135 -15.85 2.42 0.16
C GLN A 135 -15.05 2.70 -1.11
N PRO A 136 -14.53 1.66 -1.78
CA PRO A 136 -13.73 1.88 -2.98
C PRO A 136 -14.56 2.49 -4.09
N PRO A 137 -13.99 3.39 -4.91
CA PRO A 137 -14.73 4.03 -5.99
C PRO A 137 -15.07 3.09 -7.15
N HIS A 138 -14.40 1.94 -7.25
CA HIS A 138 -14.61 0.97 -8.33
C HIS A 138 -14.61 -0.44 -7.76
N ASP A 139 -15.00 -1.41 -8.58
CA ASP A 139 -14.83 -2.81 -8.26
C ASP A 139 -13.33 -3.10 -8.12
N VAL A 140 -12.96 -3.76 -7.04
CA VAL A 140 -11.56 -4.04 -6.72
C VAL A 140 -11.31 -5.54 -6.69
N VAL A 141 -10.04 -5.92 -6.85
CA VAL A 141 -9.62 -7.32 -6.96
C VAL A 141 -9.46 -8.02 -5.60
N TYR A 142 -9.90 -7.37 -4.52
CA TYR A 142 -9.64 -7.86 -3.17
C TYR A 142 -10.85 -7.66 -2.25
N LYS A 143 -10.82 -8.43 -1.13
CA LYS A 143 -11.76 -8.24 -0.02
C LYS A 143 -10.97 -7.74 1.18
N VAL A 144 -11.53 -6.81 1.94
CA VAL A 144 -10.82 -6.11 3.01
C VAL A 144 -11.20 -6.65 4.38
N ASN A 145 -10.18 -6.95 5.19
CA ASN A 145 -10.32 -7.13 6.64
C ASN A 145 -9.62 -5.96 7.30
N ALA A 146 -10.35 -5.17 8.08
CA ALA A 146 -9.84 -3.95 8.72
C ALA A 146 -9.77 -4.11 10.23
N GLY A 147 -9.16 -3.13 10.91
CA GLY A 147 -9.11 -3.09 12.36
C GLY A 147 -8.23 -4.16 12.99
N LEU A 148 -7.18 -4.56 12.28
CA LEU A 148 -6.27 -5.61 12.72
C LEU A 148 -5.06 -5.05 13.45
N GLY A 149 -4.40 -5.89 14.24
CA GLY A 149 -3.18 -5.54 14.95
C GLY A 149 -3.38 -4.54 16.07
N GLU A 150 -2.27 -4.00 16.56
CA GLU A 150 -2.28 -3.05 17.67
C GLU A 150 -2.97 -1.75 17.28
N GLY A 151 -3.90 -1.30 18.09
CA GLY A 151 -4.65 -0.07 17.81
C GLY A 151 -5.63 -0.17 16.65
N GLY A 152 -5.81 -1.35 16.05
CA GLY A 152 -6.70 -1.53 14.92
C GLY A 152 -6.23 -0.85 13.64
N MET A 153 -4.92 -0.62 13.51
CA MET A 153 -4.33 0.13 12.40
C MET A 153 -4.00 -0.73 11.18
N GLY A 154 -4.20 -2.05 11.27
CA GLY A 154 -3.83 -2.98 10.22
C GLY A 154 -4.98 -3.34 9.29
N TYR A 155 -4.65 -3.60 8.03
CA TYR A 155 -5.58 -3.98 6.98
C TYR A 155 -5.01 -5.14 6.18
N VAL A 156 -5.86 -6.09 5.83
CA VAL A 156 -5.50 -7.18 4.91
C VAL A 156 -6.47 -7.16 3.74
N LEU A 157 -5.92 -7.18 2.53
CA LEU A 157 -6.68 -7.20 1.29
C LEU A 157 -6.46 -8.57 0.63
N LYS A 158 -7.44 -9.45 0.73
CA LYS A 158 -7.35 -10.82 0.21
C LYS A 158 -7.83 -10.89 -1.23
N THR A 159 -6.97 -11.37 -2.12
CA THR A 159 -7.30 -11.51 -3.55
C THR A 159 -7.92 -12.87 -3.83
N GLN A 160 -8.29 -13.08 -5.10
CA GLN A 160 -8.82 -14.38 -5.55
C GLN A 160 -7.83 -15.52 -5.37
N TYR A 161 -6.53 -15.23 -5.24
CA TYR A 161 -5.49 -16.24 -5.08
C TYR A 161 -5.25 -16.62 -3.61
N PHE A 162 -5.96 -16.02 -2.67
CA PHE A 162 -5.69 -16.20 -1.24
C PHE A 162 -5.82 -17.65 -0.78
N ASN A 163 -6.79 -18.37 -1.29
CA ASN A 163 -7.07 -19.74 -0.90
C ASN A 163 -6.57 -20.79 -1.90
N HIS A 164 -5.58 -20.43 -2.69
CA HIS A 164 -5.03 -21.34 -3.71
C HIS A 164 -3.60 -21.74 -3.43
#